data_e920e183185a9a091708c56de1d352a0
#
_entry.id   e920e183185a9a091708c56de1d352a0
#
_cell.length_a   1.000
_cell.length_b   1.000
_cell.length_c   1.000
_cell.angle_alpha   90.00
_cell.angle_beta   90.00
_cell.angle_gamma   90.00
#
_symmetry.space_group_name_H-M   'P 1'
#
loop_
_entity.id
_entity.type
_entity.pdbx_description
1 polymer ?
#
loop_
_entity_poly.entity_id
_entity_poly.type
_entity_poly.pdbx_seq_one_letter_code
_entity_poly.pdbx_strand_id
1 'polypeptide(L)'
;MRDGAAMDDIDARLWSLAHASPFGERPDLGRMRRLLAHLGDPQIGLPVLHIGGTAGKGSTATIAAAVLTAAGYRTGLHTKPHLRRVNERIVVNGAPIADADLLALIEEAAPAARAVEPTWYEFTVALALLHFRHIAVDIAVIEVGLGGTYDGTNVVQPLVAVLTNVGLDHTEILGDTVEEIARDKVAIIKPGCIALTGVTQPSVKAIVAERAADVGVPLWRLGDEIRIDTSAERRHAEPSRFDLRVRGRGINCLEIGLLGEHQMINAALAIAATDALASSGLKVPDEVIARTLPTVRIPGRLEVVGGKPTVVLDGAHNPDKIDALLAALPEYFAYRRLIVVAAFTRRHDVAAMLARLAVAVDRIVLTAFAMQSDFGPGHTIPPDELAALLATFRPRGTSEVVPDPIAAVEAARAWANPDDLVCVTGSLYLVGAVRDMLI
;
A
#
# COMPACT_ATOMS: atom_id res chain seq x y z
N MET A 1 23.19 -12.11 -11.57
CA MET A 1 23.74 -11.15 -12.55
C MET A 1 22.88 -11.00 -13.84
N ARG A 2 21.98 -11.94 -14.22
CA ARG A 2 21.09 -11.77 -15.38
C ARG A 2 19.83 -10.94 -15.07
N ASP A 3 19.36 -10.92 -13.83
CA ASP A 3 18.13 -10.20 -13.45
C ASP A 3 18.30 -8.67 -13.37
N GLY A 4 19.50 -8.17 -13.07
CA GLY A 4 19.77 -6.74 -13.02
C GLY A 4 19.69 -6.03 -14.38
N ALA A 5 20.19 -6.68 -15.43
CA ALA A 5 20.20 -6.09 -16.78
C ALA A 5 18.79 -5.99 -17.40
N ALA A 6 17.89 -6.96 -17.10
CA ALA A 6 16.50 -6.94 -17.58
C ALA A 6 15.64 -5.91 -16.82
N MET A 7 15.93 -5.69 -15.54
CA MET A 7 15.25 -4.67 -14.73
C MET A 7 15.58 -3.25 -15.24
N ASP A 8 16.85 -3.00 -15.55
CA ASP A 8 17.29 -1.72 -16.13
C ASP A 8 16.64 -1.43 -17.48
N ASP A 9 16.37 -2.47 -18.29
CA ASP A 9 15.73 -2.31 -19.61
C ASP A 9 14.24 -1.92 -19.49
N ILE A 10 13.47 -2.53 -18.57
CA ILE A 10 12.05 -2.21 -18.35
C ILE A 10 11.88 -0.77 -17.86
N ASP A 11 12.62 -0.38 -16.84
CA ASP A 11 12.55 0.97 -16.28
C ASP A 11 13.01 2.01 -17.30
N ALA A 12 14.09 1.75 -18.03
CA ALA A 12 14.56 2.63 -19.11
C ALA A 12 13.50 2.82 -20.20
N ARG A 13 12.80 1.76 -20.60
CA ARG A 13 11.72 1.83 -21.60
C ARG A 13 10.51 2.61 -21.08
N LEU A 14 10.08 2.38 -19.86
CA LEU A 14 9.00 3.15 -19.24
C LEU A 14 9.33 4.65 -19.22
N TRP A 15 10.54 5.00 -18.78
CA TRP A 15 11.00 6.40 -18.74
C TRP A 15 11.24 7.01 -20.12
N SER A 16 11.45 6.22 -21.15
CA SER A 16 11.54 6.71 -22.53
C SER A 16 10.19 7.09 -23.14
N LEU A 17 9.08 6.62 -22.56
CA LEU A 17 7.71 6.77 -23.06
C LEU A 17 6.83 7.62 -22.16
N ALA A 18 7.27 7.90 -20.93
CA ALA A 18 6.49 8.62 -19.93
C ALA A 18 7.39 9.60 -19.19
N HIS A 19 6.80 10.64 -18.60
CA HIS A 19 7.53 11.64 -17.83
C HIS A 19 7.20 11.54 -16.34
N ALA A 20 8.03 12.15 -15.48
CA ALA A 20 7.79 12.22 -14.06
C ALA A 20 6.45 12.91 -13.76
N SER A 21 5.72 12.40 -12.77
CA SER A 21 4.52 13.09 -12.29
C SER A 21 4.93 14.44 -11.70
N PRO A 22 4.30 15.56 -12.11
CA PRO A 22 4.59 16.87 -11.53
C PRO A 22 4.29 16.85 -10.03
N PHE A 23 5.27 17.26 -9.22
CA PHE A 23 5.06 17.35 -7.77
C PHE A 23 4.23 18.61 -7.45
N GLY A 24 3.16 18.43 -6.64
CA GLY A 24 2.29 19.53 -6.25
C GLY A 24 1.24 19.96 -7.28
N GLU A 25 1.21 19.36 -8.47
CA GLU A 25 0.17 19.60 -9.46
C GLU A 25 -0.94 18.53 -9.40
N ARG A 26 -2.18 18.96 -9.63
CA ARG A 26 -3.30 18.02 -9.76
C ARG A 26 -3.19 17.26 -11.07
N PRO A 27 -3.34 15.92 -11.04
CA PRO A 27 -3.36 15.12 -12.26
C PRO A 27 -4.51 15.53 -13.21
N ASP A 28 -4.34 15.28 -14.49
CA ASP A 28 -5.37 15.49 -15.52
C ASP A 28 -5.96 14.16 -16.01
N LEU A 29 -7.21 13.86 -15.62
CA LEU A 29 -7.93 12.70 -16.13
C LEU A 29 -8.16 12.74 -17.65
N GLY A 30 -8.11 13.91 -18.27
CA GLY A 30 -8.22 14.03 -19.73
C GLY A 30 -7.07 13.34 -20.45
N ARG A 31 -5.83 13.46 -19.93
CA ARG A 31 -4.66 12.76 -20.48
C ARG A 31 -4.81 11.25 -20.36
N MET A 32 -5.19 10.76 -19.17
CA MET A 32 -5.41 9.33 -18.93
C MET A 32 -6.52 8.77 -19.85
N ARG A 33 -7.62 9.49 -20.03
CA ARG A 33 -8.70 9.08 -20.94
C ARG A 33 -8.24 9.00 -22.39
N ARG A 34 -7.45 9.98 -22.89
CA ARG A 34 -6.88 9.93 -24.23
C ARG A 34 -5.95 8.72 -24.41
N LEU A 35 -5.10 8.46 -23.40
CA LEU A 35 -4.22 7.29 -23.43
C LEU A 35 -5.00 5.99 -23.58
N LEU A 36 -6.03 5.81 -22.75
CA LEU A 36 -6.85 4.59 -22.78
C LEU A 36 -7.66 4.47 -24.07
N ALA A 37 -8.16 5.58 -24.62
CA ALA A 37 -8.86 5.56 -25.91
C ALA A 37 -7.94 5.08 -27.05
N HIS A 38 -6.65 5.47 -27.05
CA HIS A 38 -5.66 4.94 -28.01
C HIS A 38 -5.38 3.44 -27.81
N LEU A 39 -5.62 2.90 -26.61
CA LEU A 39 -5.47 1.49 -26.26
C LEU A 39 -6.77 0.69 -26.39
N GLY A 40 -7.82 1.27 -27.00
CA GLY A 40 -9.12 0.60 -27.17
C GLY A 40 -9.97 0.53 -25.91
N ASP A 41 -9.79 1.48 -24.98
CA ASP A 41 -10.57 1.60 -23.74
C ASP A 41 -10.61 0.31 -22.88
N PRO A 42 -9.46 -0.24 -22.49
CA PRO A 42 -9.38 -1.52 -21.78
C PRO A 42 -10.14 -1.53 -20.44
N GLN A 43 -10.42 -0.37 -19.84
CA GLN A 43 -11.18 -0.22 -18.61
C GLN A 43 -12.68 -0.43 -18.78
N ILE A 44 -13.21 -0.30 -20.01
CA ILE A 44 -14.66 -0.43 -20.26
C ILE A 44 -15.08 -1.89 -20.14
N GLY A 45 -16.08 -2.15 -19.29
CA GLY A 45 -16.60 -3.49 -19.04
C GLY A 45 -15.71 -4.38 -18.17
N LEU A 46 -14.58 -3.86 -17.66
CA LEU A 46 -13.76 -4.56 -16.68
C LEU A 46 -14.48 -4.51 -15.32
N PRO A 47 -14.79 -5.66 -14.68
CA PRO A 47 -15.30 -5.68 -13.31
C PRO A 47 -14.22 -5.16 -12.34
N VAL A 48 -14.55 -4.17 -11.51
CA VAL A 48 -13.57 -3.50 -10.66
C VAL A 48 -14.03 -3.40 -9.21
N LEU A 49 -13.12 -3.74 -8.28
CA LEU A 49 -13.13 -3.32 -6.89
C LEU A 49 -12.11 -2.18 -6.73
N HIS A 50 -12.59 -0.95 -6.48
CA HIS A 50 -11.76 0.26 -6.43
C HIS A 50 -11.55 0.70 -4.98
N ILE A 51 -10.30 0.82 -4.54
CA ILE A 51 -9.96 1.04 -3.12
C ILE A 51 -9.16 2.32 -2.96
N GLY A 52 -9.77 3.31 -2.30
CA GLY A 52 -9.19 4.61 -1.94
C GLY A 52 -9.04 4.79 -0.44
N GLY A 53 -8.44 5.91 -0.06
CA GLY A 53 -8.21 6.30 1.34
C GLY A 53 -6.83 6.93 1.55
N THR A 54 -6.53 7.31 2.78
CA THR A 54 -5.20 7.82 3.16
C THR A 54 -4.26 6.66 3.47
N ALA A 55 -4.65 5.74 4.35
CA ALA A 55 -3.87 4.56 4.74
C ALA A 55 -4.69 3.27 4.54
N GLY A 56 -4.02 2.11 4.53
CA GLY A 56 -4.67 0.80 4.46
C GLY A 56 -5.13 0.36 3.06
N LYS A 57 -5.07 1.22 2.04
CA LYS A 57 -5.50 0.90 0.66
C LYS A 57 -4.86 -0.39 0.13
N GLY A 58 -3.53 -0.41 0.06
CA GLY A 58 -2.78 -1.57 -0.45
C GLY A 58 -3.02 -2.84 0.36
N SER A 59 -3.14 -2.73 1.70
CA SER A 59 -3.47 -3.88 2.56
C SER A 59 -4.86 -4.42 2.25
N THR A 60 -5.87 -3.55 2.21
CA THR A 60 -7.26 -3.94 1.86
C THR A 60 -7.32 -4.56 0.46
N ALA A 61 -6.61 -3.97 -0.52
CA ALA A 61 -6.54 -4.48 -1.88
C ALA A 61 -5.88 -5.87 -1.95
N THR A 62 -4.74 -6.05 -1.29
CA THR A 62 -4.02 -7.33 -1.27
C THR A 62 -4.84 -8.43 -0.59
N ILE A 63 -5.48 -8.12 0.55
CA ILE A 63 -6.36 -9.08 1.24
C ILE A 63 -7.54 -9.48 0.35
N ALA A 64 -8.23 -8.50 -0.25
CA ALA A 64 -9.36 -8.76 -1.14
C ALA A 64 -8.96 -9.61 -2.34
N ALA A 65 -7.84 -9.28 -2.99
CA ALA A 65 -7.33 -10.03 -4.12
C ALA A 65 -6.93 -11.47 -3.73
N ALA A 66 -6.28 -11.67 -2.58
CA ALA A 66 -5.92 -13.00 -2.09
C ALA A 66 -7.17 -13.88 -1.85
N VAL A 67 -8.20 -13.32 -1.22
CA VAL A 67 -9.46 -14.01 -0.94
C VAL A 67 -10.22 -14.35 -2.23
N LEU A 68 -10.31 -13.42 -3.18
CA LEU A 68 -10.94 -13.65 -4.50
C LEU A 68 -10.18 -14.72 -5.30
N THR A 69 -8.86 -14.66 -5.33
CA THR A 69 -8.02 -15.68 -5.97
C THR A 69 -8.21 -17.06 -5.34
N ALA A 70 -8.25 -17.13 -4.01
CA ALA A 70 -8.47 -18.40 -3.29
C ALA A 70 -9.89 -18.96 -3.50
N ALA A 71 -10.85 -18.10 -3.85
CA ALA A 71 -12.20 -18.51 -4.25
C ALA A 71 -12.28 -19.02 -5.70
N GLY A 72 -11.17 -19.00 -6.45
CA GLY A 72 -11.06 -19.51 -7.81
C GLY A 72 -11.27 -18.48 -8.92
N TYR A 73 -11.42 -17.19 -8.58
CA TYR A 73 -11.53 -16.13 -9.58
C TYR A 73 -10.17 -15.76 -10.13
N ARG A 74 -10.08 -15.51 -11.43
CA ARG A 74 -8.92 -14.88 -12.05
C ARG A 74 -8.90 -13.41 -11.64
N THR A 75 -8.04 -13.09 -10.67
CA THR A 75 -8.03 -11.80 -10.01
C THR A 75 -6.82 -10.98 -10.44
N GLY A 76 -7.06 -9.80 -11.01
CA GLY A 76 -6.05 -8.77 -11.23
C GLY A 76 -5.90 -7.92 -9.96
N LEU A 77 -4.66 -7.50 -9.64
CA LEU A 77 -4.38 -6.57 -8.55
C LEU A 77 -3.41 -5.50 -9.06
N HIS A 78 -3.81 -4.23 -8.92
CA HIS A 78 -2.94 -3.08 -9.12
C HIS A 78 -2.73 -2.35 -7.79
N THR A 79 -1.47 -2.24 -7.36
CA THR A 79 -1.08 -1.56 -6.11
C THR A 79 0.12 -0.64 -6.32
N LYS A 80 0.35 0.27 -5.36
CA LYS A 80 1.53 1.13 -5.30
C LYS A 80 1.97 1.46 -3.86
N PRO A 81 3.23 1.85 -3.68
CA PRO A 81 4.34 1.71 -4.62
C PRO A 81 4.79 0.26 -4.72
N HIS A 82 5.65 -0.07 -5.67
CA HIS A 82 6.40 -1.31 -5.66
C HIS A 82 7.55 -1.23 -4.64
N LEU A 83 8.05 -2.37 -4.20
CA LEU A 83 9.23 -2.44 -3.32
C LEU A 83 10.54 -2.39 -4.13
N ARG A 84 10.62 -3.19 -5.18
CA ARG A 84 11.82 -3.35 -6.02
C ARG A 84 11.56 -3.15 -7.50
N ARG A 85 10.50 -3.77 -8.02
CA ARG A 85 10.25 -3.88 -9.47
C ARG A 85 8.84 -3.40 -9.81
N VAL A 86 8.74 -2.69 -10.90
CA VAL A 86 7.45 -2.21 -11.42
C VAL A 86 6.45 -3.34 -11.68
N ASN A 87 6.92 -4.56 -11.97
CA ASN A 87 6.10 -5.77 -12.12
C ASN A 87 5.17 -6.02 -10.92
N GLU A 88 5.60 -5.67 -9.71
CA GLU A 88 4.83 -5.80 -8.48
C GLU A 88 3.53 -4.98 -8.49
N ARG A 89 3.43 -3.98 -9.39
CA ARG A 89 2.22 -3.17 -9.56
C ARG A 89 1.14 -3.83 -10.40
N ILE A 90 1.46 -4.90 -11.12
CA ILE A 90 0.55 -5.63 -12.01
C ILE A 90 0.63 -7.11 -11.64
N VAL A 91 -0.33 -7.55 -10.87
CA VAL A 91 -0.35 -8.92 -10.32
C VAL A 91 -1.60 -9.64 -10.81
N VAL A 92 -1.47 -10.90 -11.19
CA VAL A 92 -2.60 -11.78 -11.52
C VAL A 92 -2.49 -13.06 -10.71
N ASN A 93 -3.54 -13.39 -9.97
CA ASN A 93 -3.59 -14.58 -9.08
C ASN A 93 -2.39 -14.67 -8.13
N GLY A 94 -1.95 -13.53 -7.58
CA GLY A 94 -0.83 -13.46 -6.65
C GLY A 94 0.57 -13.47 -7.29
N ALA A 95 0.68 -13.62 -8.61
CA ALA A 95 1.95 -13.58 -9.34
C ALA A 95 2.14 -12.23 -10.05
N PRO A 96 3.24 -11.51 -9.84
CA PRO A 96 3.58 -10.33 -10.64
C PRO A 96 3.72 -10.68 -12.12
N ILE A 97 3.40 -9.74 -13.00
CA ILE A 97 3.56 -9.88 -14.45
C ILE A 97 5.01 -10.25 -14.79
N ALA A 98 5.20 -11.20 -15.70
CA ALA A 98 6.54 -11.58 -16.16
C ALA A 98 7.19 -10.45 -16.99
N ASP A 99 8.53 -10.39 -16.99
CA ASP A 99 9.28 -9.36 -17.70
C ASP A 99 8.96 -9.34 -19.19
N ALA A 100 8.88 -10.51 -19.81
CA ALA A 100 8.56 -10.63 -21.24
C ALA A 100 7.17 -10.08 -21.57
N ASP A 101 6.17 -10.35 -20.70
CA ASP A 101 4.80 -9.88 -20.89
C ASP A 101 4.71 -8.36 -20.67
N LEU A 102 5.43 -7.84 -19.67
CA LEU A 102 5.46 -6.39 -19.41
C LEU A 102 6.16 -5.64 -20.55
N LEU A 103 7.27 -6.15 -21.06
CA LEU A 103 7.95 -5.58 -22.23
C LEU A 103 7.04 -5.60 -23.47
N ALA A 104 6.33 -6.69 -23.72
CA ALA A 104 5.38 -6.78 -24.83
C ALA A 104 4.24 -5.74 -24.70
N LEU A 105 3.70 -5.54 -23.48
CA LEU A 105 2.69 -4.51 -23.23
C LEU A 105 3.24 -3.09 -23.43
N ILE A 106 4.48 -2.83 -23.01
CA ILE A 106 5.12 -1.53 -23.21
C ILE A 106 5.27 -1.24 -24.71
N GLU A 107 5.72 -2.20 -25.50
CA GLU A 107 5.84 -2.05 -26.96
C GLU A 107 4.48 -1.84 -27.64
N GLU A 108 3.46 -2.58 -27.24
CA GLU A 108 2.08 -2.41 -27.71
C GLU A 108 1.55 -1.02 -27.41
N ALA A 109 1.78 -0.52 -26.20
CA ALA A 109 1.29 0.78 -25.75
C ALA A 109 2.16 1.97 -26.20
N ALA A 110 3.38 1.72 -26.72
CA ALA A 110 4.33 2.77 -27.08
C ALA A 110 3.78 3.81 -28.08
N PRO A 111 3.03 3.45 -29.15
CA PRO A 111 2.44 4.44 -30.05
C PRO A 111 1.47 5.39 -29.32
N ALA A 112 0.63 4.86 -28.43
CA ALA A 112 -0.31 5.64 -27.63
C ALA A 112 0.42 6.55 -26.63
N ALA A 113 1.46 6.04 -25.98
CA ALA A 113 2.28 6.82 -25.05
C ALA A 113 2.98 7.99 -25.74
N ARG A 114 3.57 7.77 -26.93
CA ARG A 114 4.18 8.86 -27.71
C ARG A 114 3.19 9.92 -28.18
N ALA A 115 1.94 9.53 -28.46
CA ALA A 115 0.90 10.47 -28.90
C ALA A 115 0.33 11.31 -27.75
N VAL A 116 0.34 10.81 -26.51
CA VAL A 116 -0.34 11.41 -25.36
C VAL A 116 0.63 11.97 -24.33
N GLU A 117 1.87 11.49 -24.29
CA GLU A 117 2.91 11.85 -23.31
C GLU A 117 2.40 11.71 -21.86
N PRO A 118 2.06 10.46 -21.42
CA PRO A 118 1.53 10.24 -20.10
C PRO A 118 2.60 10.45 -19.01
N THR A 119 2.14 10.68 -17.78
CA THR A 119 3.03 10.49 -16.64
C THR A 119 3.37 9.03 -16.46
N TRP A 120 4.49 8.75 -15.81
CA TRP A 120 4.92 7.39 -15.50
C TRP A 120 3.85 6.60 -14.73
N TYR A 121 3.17 7.26 -13.78
CA TYR A 121 2.07 6.65 -13.04
C TYR A 121 0.87 6.33 -13.95
N GLU A 122 0.41 7.27 -14.77
CA GLU A 122 -0.69 7.04 -15.70
C GLU A 122 -0.37 5.91 -16.67
N PHE A 123 0.88 5.85 -17.17
CA PHE A 123 1.30 4.79 -18.06
C PHE A 123 1.28 3.42 -17.39
N THR A 124 1.78 3.30 -16.15
CA THR A 124 1.74 2.02 -15.40
C THR A 124 0.31 1.58 -15.08
N VAL A 125 -0.61 2.51 -14.78
CA VAL A 125 -2.04 2.19 -14.64
C VAL A 125 -2.65 1.71 -15.94
N ALA A 126 -2.34 2.36 -17.08
CA ALA A 126 -2.84 1.95 -18.38
C ALA A 126 -2.35 0.54 -18.77
N LEU A 127 -1.07 0.23 -18.51
CA LEU A 127 -0.51 -1.12 -18.73
C LEU A 127 -1.21 -2.17 -17.86
N ALA A 128 -1.52 -1.85 -16.60
CA ALA A 128 -2.26 -2.76 -15.71
C ALA A 128 -3.67 -3.06 -16.27
N LEU A 129 -4.41 -2.03 -16.67
CA LEU A 129 -5.76 -2.18 -17.24
C LEU A 129 -5.72 -2.98 -18.57
N LEU A 130 -4.74 -2.71 -19.42
CA LEU A 130 -4.54 -3.43 -20.67
C LEU A 130 -4.24 -4.91 -20.41
N HIS A 131 -3.32 -5.20 -19.50
CA HIS A 131 -3.00 -6.58 -19.11
C HIS A 131 -4.20 -7.33 -18.57
N PHE A 132 -4.96 -6.73 -17.64
CA PHE A 132 -6.17 -7.34 -17.07
C PHE A 132 -7.24 -7.62 -18.15
N ARG A 133 -7.35 -6.74 -19.13
CA ARG A 133 -8.24 -6.94 -20.28
C ARG A 133 -7.80 -8.10 -21.16
N HIS A 134 -6.49 -8.19 -21.49
CA HIS A 134 -5.93 -9.27 -22.31
C HIS A 134 -6.10 -10.64 -21.67
N ILE A 135 -5.86 -10.74 -20.36
CA ILE A 135 -6.01 -12.00 -19.62
C ILE A 135 -7.48 -12.31 -19.31
N ALA A 136 -8.39 -11.37 -19.54
CA ALA A 136 -9.81 -11.48 -19.20
C ALA A 136 -9.99 -11.86 -17.71
N VAL A 137 -9.49 -11.00 -16.80
CA VAL A 137 -9.70 -11.23 -15.35
C VAL A 137 -11.18 -11.17 -15.01
N ASP A 138 -11.62 -12.01 -14.05
CA ASP A 138 -13.00 -12.00 -13.56
C ASP A 138 -13.28 -10.76 -12.72
N ILE A 139 -12.22 -10.21 -12.06
CA ILE A 139 -12.27 -9.02 -11.24
C ILE A 139 -10.88 -8.37 -11.18
N ALA A 140 -10.83 -7.05 -11.30
CA ALA A 140 -9.64 -6.25 -11.04
C ALA A 140 -9.79 -5.50 -9.71
N VAL A 141 -8.87 -5.73 -8.78
CA VAL A 141 -8.74 -4.96 -7.53
C VAL A 141 -7.74 -3.85 -7.77
N ILE A 142 -8.19 -2.59 -7.68
CA ILE A 142 -7.38 -1.43 -8.05
C ILE A 142 -7.22 -0.49 -6.88
N GLU A 143 -5.99 -0.26 -6.47
CA GLU A 143 -5.62 0.74 -5.47
C GLU A 143 -5.50 2.13 -6.11
N VAL A 144 -6.17 3.13 -5.52
CA VAL A 144 -6.03 4.55 -5.87
C VAL A 144 -4.63 5.05 -5.52
N GLY A 145 -4.01 5.74 -6.44
CA GLY A 145 -2.68 6.30 -6.23
C GLY A 145 -2.67 7.46 -5.26
N LEU A 146 -3.35 8.54 -5.61
CA LEU A 146 -3.38 9.77 -4.83
C LEU A 146 -4.74 10.47 -4.98
N GLY A 147 -5.35 10.87 -3.85
CA GLY A 147 -6.63 11.55 -3.88
C GLY A 147 -7.78 10.63 -4.28
N GLY A 148 -8.53 11.02 -5.26
CA GLY A 148 -9.67 10.31 -5.83
C GLY A 148 -10.13 10.92 -7.15
N THR A 149 -10.50 12.21 -7.13
CA THR A 149 -11.13 12.90 -8.27
C THR A 149 -10.28 12.84 -9.54
N TYR A 150 -8.99 13.10 -9.43
CA TYR A 150 -8.07 13.20 -10.56
C TYR A 150 -7.06 12.06 -10.62
N ASP A 151 -7.21 11.04 -9.78
CA ASP A 151 -6.31 9.89 -9.83
C ASP A 151 -6.46 9.12 -11.14
N GLY A 152 -5.34 8.69 -11.72
CA GLY A 152 -5.33 7.97 -13.00
C GLY A 152 -6.21 6.70 -12.99
N THR A 153 -6.42 6.08 -11.82
CA THR A 153 -7.31 4.93 -11.68
C THR A 153 -8.80 5.31 -11.69
N ASN A 154 -9.15 6.60 -11.48
CA ASN A 154 -10.56 7.02 -11.43
C ASN A 154 -11.25 7.07 -12.81
N VAL A 155 -10.65 6.49 -13.82
CA VAL A 155 -11.26 6.22 -15.13
C VAL A 155 -12.12 4.95 -15.15
N VAL A 156 -12.00 4.09 -14.14
CA VAL A 156 -12.76 2.83 -14.04
C VAL A 156 -14.17 3.05 -13.54
N GLN A 157 -15.09 2.11 -13.87
CA GLN A 157 -16.43 2.04 -13.31
C GLN A 157 -16.48 0.88 -12.29
N PRO A 158 -16.44 1.15 -10.97
CA PRO A 158 -16.37 0.10 -9.98
C PRO A 158 -17.72 -0.59 -9.76
N LEU A 159 -17.71 -1.90 -9.49
CA LEU A 159 -18.81 -2.63 -8.88
C LEU A 159 -18.91 -2.31 -7.38
N VAL A 160 -17.74 -2.18 -6.75
CA VAL A 160 -17.61 -1.84 -5.33
C VAL A 160 -16.52 -0.79 -5.18
N ALA A 161 -16.81 0.28 -4.43
CA ALA A 161 -15.84 1.31 -4.06
C ALA A 161 -15.61 1.31 -2.55
N VAL A 162 -14.37 1.22 -2.11
CA VAL A 162 -13.99 1.23 -0.68
C VAL A 162 -13.19 2.47 -0.36
N LEU A 163 -13.64 3.24 0.62
CA LEU A 163 -12.86 4.31 1.23
C LEU A 163 -12.38 3.85 2.62
N THR A 164 -11.11 3.45 2.71
CA THR A 164 -10.56 2.84 3.93
C THR A 164 -10.58 3.77 5.12
N ASN A 165 -9.96 4.95 4.98
CA ASN A 165 -9.96 6.03 5.97
C ASN A 165 -9.62 7.36 5.31
N VAL A 166 -9.73 8.45 6.07
CA VAL A 166 -9.25 9.78 5.66
C VAL A 166 -8.46 10.38 6.81
N GLY A 167 -7.27 10.89 6.49
CA GLY A 167 -6.38 11.62 7.38
C GLY A 167 -5.63 12.69 6.59
N LEU A 168 -4.86 13.52 7.28
CA LEU A 168 -4.00 14.51 6.65
C LEU A 168 -2.84 13.81 5.93
N ASP A 169 -2.80 13.93 4.62
CA ASP A 169 -1.74 13.41 3.75
C ASP A 169 -1.81 14.17 2.43
N HIS A 170 -0.66 14.47 1.83
CA HIS A 170 -0.58 15.23 0.59
C HIS A 170 -1.37 16.56 0.65
N THR A 171 -1.24 17.28 1.77
CA THR A 171 -2.00 18.51 2.02
C THR A 171 -1.71 19.59 0.97
N GLU A 172 -0.51 19.61 0.43
CA GLU A 172 -0.09 20.51 -0.66
C GLU A 172 -0.89 20.33 -1.96
N ILE A 173 -1.61 19.20 -2.13
CA ILE A 173 -2.40 18.88 -3.33
C ILE A 173 -3.90 18.77 -3.00
N LEU A 174 -4.24 18.12 -1.89
CA LEU A 174 -5.60 17.70 -1.57
C LEU A 174 -6.34 18.68 -0.66
N GLY A 175 -5.63 19.60 0.00
CA GLY A 175 -6.18 20.58 0.94
C GLY A 175 -5.70 20.36 2.37
N ASP A 176 -5.89 21.38 3.20
CA ASP A 176 -5.33 21.47 4.55
C ASP A 176 -6.21 20.83 5.63
N THR A 177 -7.43 20.38 5.27
CA THR A 177 -8.40 19.79 6.20
C THR A 177 -8.79 18.37 5.77
N VAL A 178 -9.17 17.55 6.75
CA VAL A 178 -9.66 16.18 6.45
C VAL A 178 -10.94 16.20 5.62
N GLU A 179 -11.74 17.25 5.73
CA GLU A 179 -12.97 17.45 4.96
C GLU A 179 -12.68 17.75 3.48
N GLU A 180 -11.68 18.56 3.17
CA GLU A 180 -11.23 18.82 1.80
C GLU A 180 -10.68 17.56 1.16
N ILE A 181 -9.81 16.85 1.87
CA ILE A 181 -9.26 15.57 1.45
C ILE A 181 -10.37 14.54 1.23
N ALA A 182 -11.39 14.52 2.10
CA ALA A 182 -12.53 13.62 1.97
C ALA A 182 -13.33 13.91 0.70
N ARG A 183 -13.63 15.20 0.40
CA ARG A 183 -14.37 15.59 -0.81
C ARG A 183 -13.66 15.18 -2.10
N ASP A 184 -12.33 15.20 -2.12
CA ASP A 184 -11.58 14.67 -3.24
C ASP A 184 -11.67 13.14 -3.34
N LYS A 185 -11.47 12.44 -2.21
CA LYS A 185 -11.42 10.96 -2.20
C LYS A 185 -12.75 10.29 -2.49
N VAL A 186 -13.89 10.88 -2.11
CA VAL A 186 -15.22 10.28 -2.35
C VAL A 186 -15.61 10.21 -3.82
N ALA A 187 -14.86 10.86 -4.71
CA ALA A 187 -15.08 10.80 -6.16
C ALA A 187 -14.94 9.39 -6.76
N ILE A 188 -14.33 8.45 -6.05
CA ILE A 188 -14.28 7.03 -6.46
C ILE A 188 -15.65 6.34 -6.32
N ILE A 189 -16.56 6.89 -5.51
CA ILE A 189 -17.94 6.41 -5.37
C ILE A 189 -18.74 6.92 -6.57
N LYS A 190 -19.17 6.00 -7.43
CA LYS A 190 -19.82 6.30 -8.70
C LYS A 190 -21.19 5.65 -8.78
N PRO A 191 -22.10 6.16 -9.64
CA PRO A 191 -23.40 5.53 -9.85
C PRO A 191 -23.29 4.04 -10.17
N GLY A 192 -24.16 3.22 -9.59
CA GLY A 192 -24.23 1.78 -9.83
C GLY A 192 -23.25 0.93 -9.00
N CYS A 193 -22.36 1.52 -8.19
CA CYS A 193 -21.52 0.73 -7.28
C CYS A 193 -22.19 0.49 -5.92
N ILE A 194 -21.57 -0.37 -5.10
CA ILE A 194 -21.80 -0.41 -3.66
C ILE A 194 -20.63 0.31 -3.01
N ALA A 195 -20.90 1.30 -2.14
CA ALA A 195 -19.89 2.04 -1.42
C ALA A 195 -19.64 1.43 -0.03
N LEU A 196 -18.37 1.28 0.35
CA LEU A 196 -17.96 0.86 1.69
C LEU A 196 -17.04 1.91 2.30
N THR A 197 -17.12 2.09 3.62
CA THR A 197 -16.20 3.00 4.29
C THR A 197 -15.78 2.56 5.68
N GLY A 198 -14.49 2.76 5.99
CA GLY A 198 -13.91 2.59 7.32
C GLY A 198 -13.69 3.91 8.06
N VAL A 199 -14.17 5.05 7.54
CA VAL A 199 -13.97 6.34 8.19
C VAL A 199 -14.73 6.42 9.52
N THR A 200 -14.12 7.07 10.52
CA THR A 200 -14.69 7.19 11.86
C THR A 200 -15.05 8.63 12.25
N GLN A 201 -14.40 9.63 11.65
CA GLN A 201 -14.63 11.05 11.94
C GLN A 201 -16.05 11.47 11.51
N PRO A 202 -16.84 12.13 12.39
CA PRO A 202 -18.24 12.49 12.07
C PRO A 202 -18.40 13.38 10.83
N SER A 203 -17.53 14.38 10.65
CA SER A 203 -17.54 15.27 9.49
C SER A 203 -17.27 14.54 8.18
N VAL A 204 -16.30 13.60 8.18
CA VAL A 204 -15.96 12.79 7.02
C VAL A 204 -17.07 11.77 6.72
N LYS A 205 -17.68 11.15 7.75
CA LYS A 205 -18.86 10.28 7.59
C LYS A 205 -20.01 10.99 6.87
N ALA A 206 -20.25 12.26 7.22
CA ALA A 206 -21.29 13.07 6.58
C ALA A 206 -20.99 13.28 5.08
N ILE A 207 -19.74 13.61 4.73
CA ILE A 207 -19.31 13.81 3.32
C ILE A 207 -19.47 12.51 2.51
N VAL A 208 -19.09 11.37 3.07
CA VAL A 208 -19.24 10.07 2.40
C VAL A 208 -20.70 9.70 2.22
N ALA A 209 -21.56 9.97 3.23
CA ALA A 209 -22.99 9.71 3.16
C ALA A 209 -23.69 10.62 2.13
N GLU A 210 -23.34 11.90 2.10
CA GLU A 210 -23.82 12.87 1.10
C GLU A 210 -23.48 12.37 -0.32
N ARG A 211 -22.20 12.02 -0.56
CA ARG A 211 -21.78 11.52 -1.86
C ARG A 211 -22.53 10.25 -2.28
N ALA A 212 -22.71 9.29 -1.37
CA ALA A 212 -23.45 8.06 -1.67
C ALA A 212 -24.92 8.35 -2.02
N ALA A 213 -25.55 9.29 -1.30
CA ALA A 213 -26.90 9.74 -1.58
C ALA A 213 -27.01 10.46 -2.93
N ASP A 214 -26.09 11.38 -3.25
CA ASP A 214 -26.07 12.13 -4.51
C ASP A 214 -25.99 11.23 -5.74
N VAL A 215 -25.22 10.13 -5.64
CA VAL A 215 -25.10 9.16 -6.74
C VAL A 215 -26.07 7.98 -6.64
N GLY A 216 -26.91 7.95 -5.58
CA GLY A 216 -27.96 6.95 -5.40
C GLY A 216 -27.47 5.53 -5.15
N VAL A 217 -26.40 5.33 -4.36
CA VAL A 217 -25.77 4.02 -4.11
C VAL A 217 -25.89 3.58 -2.66
N PRO A 218 -25.96 2.25 -2.39
CA PRO A 218 -25.87 1.72 -1.03
C PRO A 218 -24.51 2.07 -0.38
N LEU A 219 -24.55 2.42 0.91
CA LEU A 219 -23.36 2.71 1.71
C LEU A 219 -23.28 1.74 2.90
N TRP A 220 -22.16 1.00 3.01
CA TRP A 220 -21.85 0.14 4.17
C TRP A 220 -20.72 0.77 4.98
N ARG A 221 -20.95 0.91 6.28
CA ARG A 221 -20.07 1.66 7.20
C ARG A 221 -19.50 0.74 8.26
N LEU A 222 -18.23 0.95 8.56
CA LEU A 222 -17.62 0.37 9.75
C LEU A 222 -18.30 0.93 11.01
N GLY A 223 -18.68 0.04 11.91
CA GLY A 223 -19.46 0.35 13.12
C GLY A 223 -20.98 0.18 12.94
N ASP A 224 -21.48 0.12 11.70
CA ASP A 224 -22.91 -0.04 11.39
C ASP A 224 -23.13 -1.36 10.63
N GLU A 225 -23.05 -1.33 9.30
CA GLU A 225 -23.21 -2.52 8.44
C GLU A 225 -22.04 -3.50 8.54
N ILE A 226 -20.84 -3.02 8.92
CA ILE A 226 -19.60 -3.80 9.09
C ILE A 226 -19.20 -3.65 10.56
N ARG A 227 -19.21 -4.74 11.33
CA ARG A 227 -18.85 -4.72 12.75
C ARG A 227 -17.76 -5.75 13.03
N ILE A 228 -16.78 -5.32 13.78
CA ILE A 228 -15.67 -6.15 14.26
C ILE A 228 -15.84 -6.32 15.75
N ASP A 229 -15.94 -7.58 16.19
CA ASP A 229 -15.93 -7.94 17.60
C ASP A 229 -14.56 -8.60 17.89
N THR A 230 -13.72 -7.95 18.69
CA THR A 230 -12.42 -8.49 19.08
C THR A 230 -12.57 -9.27 20.40
N SER A 231 -12.06 -10.50 20.46
CA SER A 231 -11.92 -11.22 21.72
C SER A 231 -10.91 -10.49 22.63
N ALA A 232 -11.26 -10.32 23.91
CA ALA A 232 -10.58 -9.42 24.84
C ALA A 232 -9.14 -9.84 25.25
N GLU A 233 -8.66 -11.03 24.90
CA GLU A 233 -7.33 -11.50 25.29
C GLU A 233 -6.38 -11.54 24.10
N ARG A 234 -5.55 -10.51 23.97
CA ARG A 234 -4.38 -10.52 23.09
C ARG A 234 -3.18 -11.09 23.85
N ARG A 235 -2.51 -12.06 23.25
CA ARG A 235 -1.21 -12.54 23.71
C ARG A 235 -0.12 -12.02 22.79
N HIS A 236 1.01 -11.64 23.35
CA HIS A 236 2.18 -11.26 22.57
C HIS A 236 2.50 -12.31 21.50
N ALA A 237 2.82 -11.87 20.29
CA ALA A 237 3.23 -12.67 19.14
C ALA A 237 2.17 -13.62 18.54
N GLU A 238 0.89 -13.54 18.96
CA GLU A 238 -0.18 -14.30 18.32
C GLU A 238 -0.85 -13.49 17.18
N PRO A 239 -1.30 -14.17 16.10
CA PRO A 239 -2.11 -13.54 15.07
C PRO A 239 -3.35 -12.87 15.65
N SER A 240 -3.75 -11.74 15.09
CA SER A 240 -4.95 -11.04 15.54
C SER A 240 -6.19 -11.87 15.20
N ARG A 241 -7.05 -12.12 16.21
CA ARG A 241 -8.33 -12.85 16.06
C ARG A 241 -9.50 -11.91 16.26
N PHE A 242 -10.53 -12.08 15.44
CA PHE A 242 -11.74 -11.27 15.51
C PHE A 242 -12.94 -12.00 14.91
N ASP A 243 -14.12 -11.59 15.34
CA ASP A 243 -15.37 -11.96 14.70
C ASP A 243 -15.82 -10.79 13.81
N LEU A 244 -16.39 -11.10 12.67
CA LEU A 244 -16.85 -10.10 11.71
C LEU A 244 -18.35 -10.27 11.44
N ARG A 245 -19.09 -9.17 11.46
CA ARG A 245 -20.47 -9.13 11.01
C ARG A 245 -20.61 -8.16 9.84
N VAL A 246 -21.13 -8.65 8.72
CA VAL A 246 -21.41 -7.85 7.53
C VAL A 246 -22.90 -7.94 7.26
N ARG A 247 -23.64 -6.84 7.45
CA ARG A 247 -25.11 -6.77 7.25
C ARG A 247 -25.88 -7.89 7.95
N GLY A 248 -25.47 -8.21 9.17
CA GLY A 248 -26.09 -9.23 9.99
C GLY A 248 -25.57 -10.67 9.80
N ARG A 249 -24.84 -10.95 8.71
CA ARG A 249 -24.12 -12.23 8.53
C ARG A 249 -22.87 -12.22 9.40
N GLY A 250 -22.69 -13.23 10.23
CA GLY A 250 -21.50 -13.38 11.08
C GLY A 250 -20.51 -14.38 10.52
N ILE A 251 -19.22 -14.05 10.58
CA ILE A 251 -18.10 -14.97 10.34
C ILE A 251 -17.25 -14.91 11.61
N ASN A 252 -17.16 -16.03 12.32
CA ASN A 252 -16.52 -16.08 13.62
C ASN A 252 -15.11 -16.66 13.54
N CYS A 253 -14.29 -16.35 14.54
CA CYS A 253 -12.94 -16.89 14.71
C CYS A 253 -12.02 -16.65 13.51
N LEU A 254 -12.12 -15.50 12.89
CA LEU A 254 -11.18 -15.10 11.84
C LEU A 254 -9.81 -14.81 12.46
N GLU A 255 -8.77 -15.29 11.81
CA GLU A 255 -7.37 -15.04 12.16
C GLU A 255 -6.68 -14.38 10.98
N ILE A 256 -5.96 -13.27 11.23
CA ILE A 256 -5.20 -12.59 10.17
C ILE A 256 -3.70 -12.74 10.41
N GLY A 257 -2.97 -13.12 9.35
CA GLY A 257 -1.52 -13.29 9.38
C GLY A 257 -0.70 -11.98 9.35
N LEU A 258 -1.40 -10.81 9.37
CA LEU A 258 -0.78 -9.48 9.41
C LEU A 258 -0.86 -8.93 10.83
N LEU A 259 0.21 -8.30 11.29
CA LEU A 259 0.27 -7.66 12.60
C LEU A 259 -0.30 -6.24 12.57
N GLY A 260 -0.94 -5.82 13.66
CA GLY A 260 -1.50 -4.47 13.82
C GLY A 260 -3.03 -4.44 13.81
N GLU A 261 -3.63 -3.72 14.77
CA GLU A 261 -5.10 -3.55 14.85
C GLU A 261 -5.72 -3.03 13.56
N HIS A 262 -5.03 -2.09 12.92
CA HIS A 262 -5.45 -1.54 11.65
C HIS A 262 -5.58 -2.59 10.55
N GLN A 263 -4.87 -3.73 10.66
CA GLN A 263 -4.98 -4.81 9.67
C GLN A 263 -6.28 -5.61 9.83
N MET A 264 -6.84 -5.69 11.04
CA MET A 264 -8.19 -6.25 11.24
C MET A 264 -9.25 -5.38 10.57
N ILE A 265 -9.12 -4.05 10.64
CA ILE A 265 -10.01 -3.12 9.94
C ILE A 265 -9.87 -3.28 8.43
N ASN A 266 -8.62 -3.35 7.92
CA ASN A 266 -8.37 -3.57 6.50
C ASN A 266 -8.96 -4.91 6.01
N ALA A 267 -8.83 -5.98 6.81
CA ALA A 267 -9.41 -7.29 6.53
C ALA A 267 -10.95 -7.24 6.53
N ALA A 268 -11.55 -6.59 7.52
CA ALA A 268 -13.00 -6.45 7.59
C ALA A 268 -13.57 -5.70 6.37
N LEU A 269 -12.91 -4.62 5.95
CA LEU A 269 -13.29 -3.89 4.74
C LEU A 269 -13.10 -4.73 3.47
N ALA A 270 -11.98 -5.48 3.38
CA ALA A 270 -11.73 -6.38 2.25
C ALA A 270 -12.79 -7.48 2.16
N ILE A 271 -13.13 -8.14 3.28
CA ILE A 271 -14.15 -9.19 3.33
C ILE A 271 -15.54 -8.61 3.01
N ALA A 272 -15.89 -7.46 3.60
CA ALA A 272 -17.14 -6.79 3.29
C ALA A 272 -17.23 -6.40 1.81
N ALA A 273 -16.12 -6.00 1.18
CA ALA A 273 -16.07 -5.71 -0.24
C ALA A 273 -16.30 -6.98 -1.09
N THR A 274 -15.70 -8.13 -0.71
CA THR A 274 -15.96 -9.40 -1.39
C THR A 274 -17.41 -9.88 -1.19
N ASP A 275 -18.01 -9.61 -0.02
CA ASP A 275 -19.44 -9.88 0.21
C ASP A 275 -20.34 -9.00 -0.67
N ALA A 276 -19.99 -7.73 -0.85
CA ALA A 276 -20.71 -6.83 -1.75
C ALA A 276 -20.65 -7.28 -3.22
N LEU A 277 -19.51 -7.83 -3.67
CA LEU A 277 -19.34 -8.39 -5.01
C LEU A 277 -20.25 -9.62 -5.30
N ALA A 278 -20.77 -10.27 -4.25
CA ALA A 278 -21.71 -11.39 -4.41
C ALA A 278 -22.98 -11.01 -5.20
N SER A 279 -23.40 -9.74 -5.14
CA SER A 279 -24.51 -9.21 -5.94
C SER A 279 -24.24 -9.21 -7.45
N SER A 280 -22.95 -9.23 -7.83
CA SER A 280 -22.47 -9.32 -9.23
C SER A 280 -22.06 -10.76 -9.61
N GLY A 281 -22.40 -11.77 -8.79
CA GLY A 281 -22.13 -13.17 -9.07
C GLY A 281 -20.78 -13.68 -8.49
N LEU A 282 -19.95 -12.81 -7.95
CA LEU A 282 -18.63 -13.16 -7.37
C LEU A 282 -18.78 -13.52 -5.89
N LYS A 283 -19.12 -14.78 -5.62
CA LYS A 283 -19.38 -15.27 -4.25
C LYS A 283 -18.12 -15.90 -3.65
N VAL A 284 -17.82 -15.56 -2.41
CA VAL A 284 -16.71 -16.13 -1.63
C VAL A 284 -17.26 -16.88 -0.42
N PRO A 285 -17.01 -18.19 -0.30
CA PRO A 285 -17.40 -18.98 0.89
C PRO A 285 -16.62 -18.56 2.13
N ASP A 286 -17.23 -18.66 3.33
CA ASP A 286 -16.60 -18.30 4.61
C ASP A 286 -15.37 -19.13 4.89
N GLU A 287 -15.38 -20.42 4.52
CA GLU A 287 -14.25 -21.32 4.69
C GLU A 287 -13.03 -20.90 3.86
N VAL A 288 -13.27 -20.28 2.69
CA VAL A 288 -12.19 -19.72 1.85
C VAL A 288 -11.59 -18.51 2.54
N ILE A 289 -12.42 -17.62 3.09
CA ILE A 289 -11.96 -16.46 3.85
C ILE A 289 -11.12 -16.92 5.04
N ALA A 290 -11.66 -17.80 5.88
CA ALA A 290 -11.02 -18.26 7.11
C ALA A 290 -9.65 -18.93 6.86
N ARG A 291 -9.51 -19.75 5.81
CA ARG A 291 -8.24 -20.40 5.49
C ARG A 291 -7.23 -19.47 4.80
N THR A 292 -7.69 -18.40 4.13
CA THR A 292 -6.81 -17.52 3.36
C THR A 292 -6.21 -16.40 4.21
N LEU A 293 -6.98 -15.78 5.09
CA LEU A 293 -6.52 -14.66 5.92
C LEU A 293 -5.24 -14.93 6.70
N PRO A 294 -5.04 -16.10 7.35
CA PRO A 294 -3.80 -16.41 8.05
C PRO A 294 -2.57 -16.49 7.15
N THR A 295 -2.77 -16.72 5.85
CA THR A 295 -1.67 -16.87 4.88
C THR A 295 -1.27 -15.58 4.19
N VAL A 296 -2.09 -14.52 4.31
CA VAL A 296 -1.81 -13.23 3.67
C VAL A 296 -0.53 -12.63 4.26
N ARG A 297 0.36 -12.22 3.39
CA ARG A 297 1.59 -11.50 3.74
C ARG A 297 1.66 -10.25 2.88
N ILE A 298 2.09 -9.15 3.48
CA ILE A 298 2.30 -7.88 2.78
C ILE A 298 3.72 -7.42 3.13
N PRO A 299 4.63 -7.47 2.17
CA PRO A 299 6.01 -7.08 2.40
C PRO A 299 6.12 -5.67 2.99
N GLY A 300 6.99 -5.50 3.98
CA GLY A 300 7.24 -4.21 4.63
C GLY A 300 6.06 -3.66 5.44
N ARG A 301 5.21 -4.52 5.98
CA ARG A 301 4.14 -4.16 6.94
C ARG A 301 4.27 -5.01 8.20
N LEU A 302 5.10 -4.56 9.15
CA LEU A 302 5.51 -5.34 10.33
C LEU A 302 5.91 -6.78 9.94
N GLU A 303 6.60 -6.90 8.81
CA GLU A 303 7.00 -8.18 8.25
C GLU A 303 8.15 -8.78 9.04
N VAL A 304 7.93 -9.96 9.63
CA VAL A 304 8.98 -10.69 10.35
C VAL A 304 9.77 -11.56 9.37
N VAL A 305 11.08 -11.30 9.26
CA VAL A 305 11.97 -11.96 8.28
C VAL A 305 13.19 -12.63 8.89
N GLY A 306 13.23 -12.84 10.21
CA GLY A 306 14.37 -13.48 10.87
C GLY A 306 14.02 -13.99 12.25
N GLY A 307 14.88 -14.84 12.80
CA GLY A 307 14.64 -15.55 14.03
C GLY A 307 15.29 -14.95 15.27
N LYS A 308 16.63 -15.00 15.36
CA LYS A 308 17.40 -14.53 16.53
C LYS A 308 18.68 -13.82 16.08
N PRO A 309 18.77 -12.47 16.20
CA PRO A 309 17.71 -11.59 16.67
C PRO A 309 16.50 -11.56 15.73
N THR A 310 15.32 -11.22 16.25
CA THR A 310 14.14 -11.00 15.41
C THR A 310 14.38 -9.76 14.53
N VAL A 311 14.10 -9.91 13.23
CA VAL A 311 14.19 -8.80 12.26
C VAL A 311 12.81 -8.48 11.74
N VAL A 312 12.42 -7.20 11.83
CA VAL A 312 11.13 -6.69 11.36
C VAL A 312 11.36 -5.65 10.28
N LEU A 313 10.62 -5.76 9.18
CA LEU A 313 10.63 -4.80 8.09
C LEU A 313 9.31 -4.01 8.10
N ASP A 314 9.40 -2.68 8.14
CA ASP A 314 8.24 -1.81 8.06
C ASP A 314 8.51 -0.55 7.25
N GLY A 315 7.61 -0.22 6.34
CA GLY A 315 7.73 0.93 5.44
C GLY A 315 7.19 2.25 6.01
N ALA A 316 7.17 2.44 7.34
CA ALA A 316 6.77 3.70 7.94
C ALA A 316 7.69 4.84 7.48
N HIS A 317 7.10 5.93 6.95
CA HIS A 317 7.84 7.00 6.27
C HIS A 317 7.27 8.42 6.53
N ASN A 318 6.37 8.55 7.48
CA ASN A 318 5.91 9.84 8.01
C ASN A 318 5.77 9.75 9.54
N PRO A 319 5.62 10.87 10.25
CA PRO A 319 5.58 10.90 11.71
C PRO A 319 4.51 9.98 12.31
N ASP A 320 3.29 10.00 11.80
CA ASP A 320 2.16 9.21 12.32
C ASP A 320 2.40 7.68 12.15
N LYS A 321 3.03 7.28 11.02
CA LYS A 321 3.38 5.88 10.79
C LYS A 321 4.54 5.42 11.67
N ILE A 322 5.51 6.30 11.97
CA ILE A 322 6.57 6.01 12.94
C ILE A 322 5.97 5.86 14.33
N ASP A 323 5.04 6.73 14.75
CA ASP A 323 4.35 6.59 16.03
C ASP A 323 3.59 5.26 16.12
N ALA A 324 2.84 4.90 15.07
CA ALA A 324 2.12 3.63 15.00
C ALA A 324 3.06 2.41 15.04
N LEU A 325 4.19 2.47 14.34
CA LEU A 325 5.23 1.43 14.38
C LEU A 325 5.80 1.27 15.78
N LEU A 326 6.25 2.37 16.41
CA LEU A 326 6.84 2.33 17.75
C LEU A 326 5.86 1.86 18.83
N ALA A 327 4.57 2.14 18.67
CA ALA A 327 3.51 1.61 19.53
C ALA A 327 3.29 0.10 19.32
N ALA A 328 3.33 -0.36 18.07
CA ALA A 328 3.09 -1.77 17.73
C ALA A 328 4.25 -2.70 18.15
N LEU A 329 5.51 -2.25 18.02
CA LEU A 329 6.67 -3.10 18.31
C LEU A 329 6.61 -3.77 19.70
N PRO A 330 6.41 -3.06 20.83
CA PRO A 330 6.33 -3.70 22.15
C PRO A 330 5.02 -4.50 22.38
N GLU A 331 3.98 -4.24 21.58
CA GLU A 331 2.73 -4.99 21.66
C GLU A 331 2.88 -6.41 21.06
N TYR A 332 3.62 -6.52 19.93
CA TYR A 332 3.75 -7.78 19.20
C TYR A 332 5.05 -8.52 19.46
N PHE A 333 6.09 -7.85 19.96
CA PHE A 333 7.41 -8.44 20.17
C PHE A 333 7.91 -8.23 21.59
N ALA A 334 8.40 -9.32 22.20
CA ALA A 334 9.17 -9.23 23.44
C ALA A 334 10.65 -9.02 23.06
N TYR A 335 11.21 -7.89 23.45
CA TYR A 335 12.63 -7.58 23.18
C TYR A 335 13.27 -6.80 24.32
N ARG A 336 14.59 -6.88 24.42
CA ARG A 336 15.38 -6.17 25.41
C ARG A 336 15.83 -4.79 24.92
N ARG A 337 16.30 -4.71 23.68
CA ARG A 337 16.77 -3.49 23.02
C ARG A 337 16.18 -3.39 21.62
N LEU A 338 15.88 -2.17 21.21
CA LEU A 338 15.45 -1.85 19.86
C LEU A 338 16.61 -1.25 19.07
N ILE A 339 17.02 -1.94 18.00
CA ILE A 339 17.99 -1.46 17.03
C ILE A 339 17.24 -1.11 15.75
N VAL A 340 17.41 0.09 15.23
CA VAL A 340 16.73 0.55 14.02
C VAL A 340 17.74 0.81 12.92
N VAL A 341 17.47 0.27 11.72
CA VAL A 341 18.13 0.66 10.47
C VAL A 341 17.19 1.59 9.73
N ALA A 342 17.60 2.82 9.44
CA ALA A 342 16.73 3.82 8.85
C ALA A 342 17.37 4.64 7.74
N ALA A 343 16.55 4.98 6.74
CA ALA A 343 16.87 5.97 5.71
C ALA A 343 15.61 6.67 5.27
N PHE A 344 15.72 7.95 4.91
CA PHE A 344 14.59 8.81 4.60
C PHE A 344 14.80 9.59 3.30
N THR A 345 13.70 9.99 2.69
CA THR A 345 13.69 10.94 1.55
C THR A 345 13.28 12.33 2.04
N ARG A 346 13.65 13.38 1.29
CA ARG A 346 13.33 14.78 1.65
C ARG A 346 11.84 15.16 1.53
N ARG A 347 10.98 14.21 1.16
CA ARG A 347 9.55 14.48 0.90
C ARG A 347 8.69 14.50 2.15
N HIS A 348 9.22 14.09 3.29
CA HIS A 348 8.50 13.96 4.55
C HIS A 348 9.17 14.78 5.66
N ASP A 349 8.48 14.98 6.76
CA ASP A 349 9.04 15.62 7.96
C ASP A 349 10.03 14.69 8.66
N VAL A 350 11.25 14.67 8.15
CA VAL A 350 12.34 13.81 8.64
C VAL A 350 12.77 14.21 10.05
N ALA A 351 12.71 15.51 10.37
CA ALA A 351 13.06 15.98 11.70
C ALA A 351 12.10 15.41 12.76
N ALA A 352 10.80 15.45 12.48
CA ALA A 352 9.80 14.88 13.37
C ALA A 352 9.91 13.36 13.51
N MET A 353 10.27 12.63 12.43
CA MET A 353 10.50 11.18 12.49
C MET A 353 11.74 10.83 13.32
N LEU A 354 12.86 11.52 13.08
CA LEU A 354 14.11 11.30 13.84
C LEU A 354 13.94 11.67 15.32
N ALA A 355 13.18 12.71 15.65
CA ALA A 355 12.88 13.07 17.03
C ALA A 355 12.18 11.93 17.78
N ARG A 356 11.25 11.22 17.14
CA ARG A 356 10.53 10.05 17.68
C ARG A 356 11.48 8.87 17.91
N LEU A 357 12.30 8.57 16.89
CA LEU A 357 13.28 7.50 16.98
C LEU A 357 14.33 7.79 18.05
N ALA A 358 14.78 9.04 18.19
CA ALA A 358 15.81 9.44 19.16
C ALA A 358 15.46 9.06 20.61
N VAL A 359 14.19 9.07 20.99
CA VAL A 359 13.77 8.74 22.36
C VAL A 359 13.40 7.27 22.55
N ALA A 360 13.10 6.55 21.46
CA ALA A 360 12.57 5.20 21.53
C ALA A 360 13.62 4.10 21.31
N VAL A 361 14.72 4.38 20.58
CA VAL A 361 15.67 3.35 20.15
C VAL A 361 16.95 3.33 20.96
N ASP A 362 17.53 2.14 21.14
CA ASP A 362 18.80 1.95 21.84
C ASP A 362 20.00 2.09 20.90
N ARG A 363 19.82 1.83 19.60
CA ARG A 363 20.81 2.10 18.55
C ARG A 363 20.12 2.37 17.22
N ILE A 364 20.62 3.35 16.47
CA ILE A 364 20.19 3.63 15.12
C ILE A 364 21.35 3.54 14.13
N VAL A 365 21.16 2.78 13.05
CA VAL A 365 22.09 2.71 11.92
C VAL A 365 21.45 3.50 10.77
N LEU A 366 22.07 4.60 10.40
CA LEU A 366 21.61 5.46 9.32
C LEU A 366 22.28 5.03 8.01
N THR A 367 21.44 4.83 6.99
CA THR A 367 21.89 4.29 5.70
C THR A 367 21.28 5.07 4.52
N ALA A 368 21.59 4.62 3.30
CA ALA A 368 21.06 5.17 2.05
C ALA A 368 20.48 4.05 1.18
N PHE A 369 19.66 4.42 0.22
CA PHE A 369 19.19 3.56 -0.89
C PHE A 369 18.97 4.39 -2.15
N ALA A 370 19.10 3.77 -3.31
CA ALA A 370 18.62 4.32 -4.57
C ALA A 370 17.17 3.86 -4.80
N MET A 371 16.37 4.70 -5.42
CA MET A 371 14.98 4.36 -5.74
C MET A 371 14.58 4.85 -7.12
N GLN A 372 13.68 4.11 -7.76
CA GLN A 372 12.86 4.57 -8.87
C GLN A 372 11.44 4.78 -8.36
N SER A 373 10.86 5.92 -8.62
CA SER A 373 9.51 6.27 -8.14
C SER A 373 8.72 6.97 -9.24
N ASP A 374 7.41 7.14 -9.04
CA ASP A 374 6.51 7.88 -9.96
C ASP A 374 7.00 9.31 -10.30
N PHE A 375 7.95 9.81 -9.51
CA PHE A 375 8.53 11.16 -9.64
C PHE A 375 9.96 11.15 -10.20
N GLY A 376 10.38 10.04 -10.77
CA GLY A 376 11.73 9.82 -11.28
C GLY A 376 12.69 9.16 -10.31
N PRO A 377 13.94 9.00 -10.74
CA PRO A 377 15.00 8.51 -9.89
C PRO A 377 15.18 9.45 -8.70
N GLY A 378 15.36 8.87 -7.52
CA GLY A 378 15.49 9.62 -6.29
C GLY A 378 16.61 9.08 -5.41
N HIS A 379 17.11 9.97 -4.56
CA HIS A 379 18.12 9.65 -3.57
C HIS A 379 17.59 9.92 -2.16
N THR A 380 18.09 9.16 -1.22
CA THR A 380 17.89 9.43 0.21
C THR A 380 18.63 10.70 0.62
N ILE A 381 18.24 11.24 1.77
CA ILE A 381 19.08 12.20 2.48
C ILE A 381 20.41 11.48 2.81
N PRO A 382 21.57 12.12 2.58
CA PRO A 382 22.84 11.53 2.94
C PRO A 382 22.87 11.09 4.41
N PRO A 383 23.35 9.88 4.73
CA PRO A 383 23.31 9.36 6.10
C PRO A 383 24.07 10.25 7.11
N ASP A 384 25.13 10.94 6.69
CA ASP A 384 25.84 11.90 7.54
C ASP A 384 24.98 13.12 7.91
N GLU A 385 24.15 13.60 6.97
CA GLU A 385 23.20 14.68 7.22
C GLU A 385 22.12 14.22 8.22
N LEU A 386 21.62 12.97 8.06
CA LEU A 386 20.70 12.37 9.02
C LEU A 386 21.31 12.23 10.41
N ALA A 387 22.60 11.84 10.50
CA ALA A 387 23.33 11.72 11.76
C ALA A 387 23.48 13.09 12.45
N ALA A 388 23.84 14.12 11.69
CA ALA A 388 23.95 15.47 12.21
C ALA A 388 22.59 15.99 12.74
N LEU A 389 21.51 15.75 12.00
CA LEU A 389 20.16 16.12 12.43
C LEU A 389 19.72 15.32 13.67
N LEU A 390 19.96 14.00 13.71
CA LEU A 390 19.63 13.14 14.85
C LEU A 390 20.34 13.62 16.13
N ALA A 391 21.60 14.04 16.03
CA ALA A 391 22.37 14.52 17.18
C ALA A 391 21.72 15.75 17.86
N THR A 392 20.97 16.58 17.13
CA THR A 392 20.26 17.75 17.70
C THR A 392 19.18 17.36 18.69
N PHE A 393 18.61 16.15 18.57
CA PHE A 393 17.56 15.63 19.46
C PHE A 393 18.10 14.92 20.71
N ARG A 394 19.44 14.87 20.90
CA ARG A 394 20.09 14.18 22.04
C ARG A 394 19.56 12.75 22.20
N PRO A 395 19.82 11.87 21.24
CA PRO A 395 19.26 10.52 21.24
C PRO A 395 19.60 9.75 22.51
N ARG A 396 18.67 8.94 22.98
CA ARG A 396 18.86 8.05 24.14
C ARG A 396 19.97 7.03 23.88
N GLY A 397 20.01 6.50 22.64
CA GLY A 397 20.94 5.47 22.20
C GLY A 397 22.14 6.01 21.41
N THR A 398 22.86 5.09 20.80
CA THR A 398 24.00 5.40 19.92
C THR A 398 23.57 5.43 18.46
N SER A 399 24.30 6.18 17.63
CA SER A 399 24.11 6.20 16.18
C SER A 399 25.36 5.80 15.43
N GLU A 400 25.17 5.20 14.27
CA GLU A 400 26.23 4.80 13.34
C GLU A 400 25.79 5.12 11.91
N VAL A 401 26.75 5.48 11.06
CA VAL A 401 26.51 5.71 9.64
C VAL A 401 27.11 4.56 8.84
N VAL A 402 26.28 3.85 8.10
CA VAL A 402 26.68 2.78 7.19
C VAL A 402 25.94 3.01 5.87
N PRO A 403 26.57 3.60 4.84
CA PRO A 403 25.89 4.05 3.62
C PRO A 403 25.24 2.92 2.80
N ASP A 404 25.85 1.74 2.76
CA ASP A 404 25.28 0.58 2.06
C ASP A 404 24.16 -0.06 2.91
N PRO A 405 22.93 -0.22 2.39
CA PRO A 405 21.80 -0.69 3.17
C PRO A 405 21.94 -2.16 3.60
N ILE A 406 22.61 -3.00 2.82
CA ILE A 406 22.85 -4.40 3.15
C ILE A 406 23.85 -4.46 4.31
N ALA A 407 24.98 -3.77 4.19
CA ALA A 407 25.98 -3.68 5.26
C ALA A 407 25.39 -3.05 6.54
N ALA A 408 24.46 -2.10 6.43
CA ALA A 408 23.79 -1.50 7.58
C ALA A 408 22.95 -2.51 8.37
N VAL A 409 22.22 -3.38 7.67
CA VAL A 409 21.44 -4.46 8.31
C VAL A 409 22.37 -5.52 8.91
N GLU A 410 23.46 -5.89 8.23
CA GLU A 410 24.46 -6.81 8.76
C GLU A 410 25.11 -6.26 10.03
N ALA A 411 25.50 -4.98 10.05
CA ALA A 411 26.05 -4.30 11.23
C ALA A 411 25.04 -4.29 12.39
N ALA A 412 23.77 -3.97 12.12
CA ALA A 412 22.71 -4.00 13.13
C ALA A 412 22.52 -5.39 13.72
N ARG A 413 22.54 -6.44 12.89
CA ARG A 413 22.41 -7.84 13.33
C ARG A 413 23.63 -8.33 14.11
N ALA A 414 24.82 -7.96 13.68
CA ALA A 414 26.08 -8.32 14.36
C ALA A 414 26.18 -7.68 15.75
N TRP A 415 25.59 -6.51 15.95
CA TRP A 415 25.56 -5.81 17.24
C TRP A 415 24.44 -6.32 18.17
N ALA A 416 23.38 -6.89 17.62
CA ALA A 416 22.22 -7.35 18.37
C ALA A 416 22.49 -8.68 19.09
N ASN A 417 21.94 -8.82 20.31
CA ASN A 417 21.84 -10.11 20.98
C ASN A 417 20.58 -10.87 20.51
N PRO A 418 20.48 -12.18 20.81
CA PRO A 418 19.32 -12.98 20.42
C PRO A 418 17.97 -12.45 20.92
N ASP A 419 17.95 -11.72 22.05
CA ASP A 419 16.74 -11.17 22.67
C ASP A 419 16.50 -9.69 22.28
N ASP A 420 17.23 -9.17 21.32
CA ASP A 420 17.01 -7.83 20.78
C ASP A 420 16.12 -7.86 19.53
N LEU A 421 15.58 -6.71 19.19
CA LEU A 421 14.77 -6.50 17.98
C LEU A 421 15.51 -5.59 17.01
N VAL A 422 15.68 -6.05 15.77
CA VAL A 422 16.19 -5.22 14.67
C VAL A 422 14.98 -4.80 13.81
N CYS A 423 14.77 -3.50 13.63
CA CYS A 423 13.71 -2.96 12.80
C CYS A 423 14.30 -2.13 11.65
N VAL A 424 13.94 -2.47 10.41
CA VAL A 424 14.30 -1.70 9.22
C VAL A 424 13.10 -0.85 8.83
N THR A 425 13.28 0.49 8.78
CA THR A 425 12.17 1.42 8.55
C THR A 425 12.60 2.74 7.90
N GLY A 426 11.65 3.65 7.68
CA GLY A 426 11.85 4.97 7.08
C GLY A 426 11.49 5.03 5.61
N SER A 427 11.41 3.88 4.91
CA SER A 427 10.98 3.81 3.52
C SER A 427 10.66 2.38 3.09
N LEU A 428 9.61 2.21 2.27
CA LEU A 428 9.36 0.94 1.57
C LEU A 428 10.50 0.58 0.61
N TYR A 429 11.16 1.57 0.02
CA TYR A 429 12.29 1.31 -0.88
C TYR A 429 13.54 0.80 -0.12
N LEU A 430 13.78 1.28 1.12
CA LEU A 430 14.82 0.69 1.97
C LEU A 430 14.48 -0.77 2.28
N VAL A 431 13.23 -1.04 2.66
CA VAL A 431 12.76 -2.42 2.87
C VAL A 431 13.00 -3.28 1.64
N GLY A 432 12.63 -2.79 0.45
CA GLY A 432 12.86 -3.49 -0.81
C GLY A 432 14.35 -3.78 -1.09
N ALA A 433 15.23 -2.84 -0.76
CA ALA A 433 16.67 -2.99 -0.99
C ALA A 433 17.31 -4.11 -0.15
N VAL A 434 16.77 -4.40 1.04
CA VAL A 434 17.38 -5.38 1.98
C VAL A 434 16.58 -6.68 2.15
N ARG A 435 15.32 -6.70 1.72
CA ARG A 435 14.41 -7.82 2.01
C ARG A 435 14.92 -9.16 1.51
N ASP A 436 15.39 -9.23 0.26
CA ASP A 436 15.78 -10.50 -0.36
C ASP A 436 16.99 -11.17 0.27
N MET A 437 17.84 -10.40 0.96
CA MET A 437 18.96 -11.00 1.71
C MET A 437 18.51 -11.59 3.05
N LEU A 438 17.28 -11.27 3.50
CA LEU A 438 16.77 -11.65 4.81
C LEU A 438 15.78 -12.83 4.76
N ILE A 439 15.18 -13.10 3.60
CA ILE A 439 14.26 -14.22 3.34
C ILE A 439 14.94 -15.29 2.50
#